data_df9b0fc5aac69c2ba443f28ad2e9acb0
#
_entry.id   df9b0fc5aac69c2ba443f28ad2e9acb0
#
_cell.length_a   1.000
_cell.length_b   1.000
_cell.length_c   1.000
_cell.angle_alpha   90.00
_cell.angle_beta   90.00
_cell.angle_gamma   90.00
#
_symmetry.space_group_name_H-M   'P 1'
#
loop_
_entity.id
_entity.type
_entity.pdbx_description
1 polymer ?
#
loop_
_entity_poly.entity_id
_entity_poly.type
_entity_poly.pdbx_seq_one_letter_code
_entity_poly.pdbx_strand_id
1 'polypeptide(L)'
;DTFNTGARRYDIGEVNNMINLPMAVVALKQLAVWTPAAIQEYLRPLTDAVAEGATERGWRTPANDRRVGHYIGMRPPGELLNDVVVRLQAEYGVHVSQRGGAIRVSPHLYNDAADIEGFFQALDKVLA
;
A
#
# COMPACT_ATOMS: atom_id res chain seq x y z
N ASP A 1 -13.09 34.44 14.27
CA ASP A 1 -12.93 33.75 12.99
C ASP A 1 -13.85 32.53 12.94
N THR A 2 -14.76 32.50 11.98
CA THR A 2 -15.69 31.39 11.79
C THR A 2 -15.27 30.57 10.57
N PHE A 3 -15.21 29.25 10.71
CA PHE A 3 -14.95 28.36 9.59
C PHE A 3 -16.13 28.31 8.61
N ASN A 4 -15.83 28.14 7.34
CA ASN A 4 -16.85 27.87 6.34
C ASN A 4 -17.65 26.63 6.69
N THR A 5 -18.91 26.55 6.29
CA THR A 5 -19.78 25.39 6.51
C THR A 5 -19.45 24.23 5.56
N GLY A 6 -19.71 23.00 6.01
CA GLY A 6 -19.53 21.81 5.19
C GLY A 6 -18.08 21.53 4.82
N ALA A 7 -17.86 20.93 3.65
CA ALA A 7 -16.53 20.57 3.15
C ALA A 7 -15.62 21.78 2.91
N ARG A 8 -16.18 22.96 2.67
CA ARG A 8 -15.43 24.20 2.47
C ARG A 8 -14.58 24.63 3.65
N ARG A 9 -14.81 24.08 4.84
CA ARG A 9 -13.93 24.32 6.01
C ARG A 9 -12.50 23.82 5.83
N TYR A 10 -12.28 22.93 4.86
CA TYR A 10 -10.98 22.35 4.54
C TYR A 10 -10.27 23.03 3.37
N ASP A 11 -10.92 24.05 2.78
CA ASP A 11 -10.30 24.80 1.70
C ASP A 11 -9.07 25.54 2.24
N ILE A 12 -7.98 25.43 1.50
CA ILE A 12 -6.76 26.23 1.73
C ILE A 12 -6.86 27.54 0.95
N GLY A 13 -6.01 28.51 1.26
CA GLY A 13 -6.06 29.86 0.68
C GLY A 13 -5.95 29.92 -0.85
N GLU A 14 -5.34 28.92 -1.48
CA GLU A 14 -5.25 28.78 -2.95
C GLU A 14 -6.14 27.66 -3.43
N VAL A 15 -7.41 27.94 -3.65
CA VAL A 15 -8.40 26.94 -4.11
C VAL A 15 -8.35 26.63 -5.61
N ASN A 16 -7.69 27.48 -6.41
CA ASN A 16 -7.61 27.34 -7.86
C ASN A 16 -6.28 26.74 -8.31
N ASN A 17 -6.15 25.41 -8.23
CA ASN A 17 -5.00 24.71 -8.77
C ASN A 17 -5.26 24.28 -10.23
N MET A 18 -4.96 25.20 -11.17
CA MET A 18 -5.22 24.98 -12.60
C MET A 18 -4.36 23.89 -13.24
N ILE A 19 -3.25 23.51 -12.59
CA ILE A 19 -2.36 22.46 -13.10
C ILE A 19 -2.82 21.09 -12.61
N ASN A 20 -3.01 20.94 -11.30
CA ASN A 20 -3.31 19.63 -10.72
C ASN A 20 -4.78 19.22 -10.88
N LEU A 21 -5.70 20.19 -10.95
CA LEU A 21 -7.13 19.88 -11.04
C LEU A 21 -7.52 19.11 -12.32
N PRO A 22 -7.07 19.49 -13.53
CA PRO A 22 -7.33 18.69 -14.74
C PRO A 22 -6.76 17.28 -14.66
N MET A 23 -5.54 17.12 -14.12
CA MET A 23 -4.92 15.80 -13.92
C MET A 23 -5.72 14.95 -12.94
N ALA A 24 -6.15 15.53 -11.81
CA ALA A 24 -7.00 14.84 -10.84
C ALA A 24 -8.34 14.41 -11.45
N VAL A 25 -8.97 15.26 -12.27
CA VAL A 25 -10.22 14.92 -12.97
C VAL A 25 -10.04 13.73 -13.91
N VAL A 26 -8.94 13.69 -14.67
CA VAL A 26 -8.63 12.54 -15.56
C VAL A 26 -8.42 11.27 -14.75
N ALA A 27 -7.61 11.32 -13.69
CA ALA A 27 -7.36 10.19 -12.82
C ALA A 27 -8.63 9.66 -12.15
N LEU A 28 -9.48 10.55 -11.64
CA LEU A 28 -10.77 10.17 -11.03
C LEU A 28 -11.75 9.56 -12.04
N LYS A 29 -11.80 10.08 -13.27
CA LYS A 29 -12.59 9.47 -14.36
C LYS A 29 -12.10 8.05 -14.65
N GLN A 30 -10.80 7.84 -14.72
CA GLN A 30 -10.21 6.51 -14.92
C GLN A 30 -10.61 5.54 -13.79
N LEU A 31 -10.49 5.98 -12.52
CA LEU A 31 -10.91 5.17 -11.37
C LEU A 31 -12.41 4.88 -11.36
N ALA A 32 -13.24 5.83 -11.80
CA ALA A 32 -14.68 5.63 -11.93
C ALA A 32 -15.04 4.58 -13.00
N VAL A 33 -14.27 4.50 -14.09
CA VAL A 33 -14.43 3.47 -15.14
C VAL A 33 -14.00 2.09 -14.60
N TRP A 34 -12.88 2.01 -13.93
CA TRP A 34 -12.39 0.75 -13.34
C TRP A 34 -13.27 0.25 -12.20
N THR A 35 -13.92 1.11 -11.48
CA THR A 35 -14.70 0.93 -10.26
C THR A 35 -13.88 0.44 -9.05
N PRO A 36 -14.16 0.94 -7.84
CA PRO A 36 -13.51 0.45 -6.62
C PRO A 36 -13.74 -1.05 -6.37
N ALA A 37 -14.88 -1.58 -6.80
CA ALA A 37 -15.20 -3.00 -6.64
C ALA A 37 -14.27 -3.89 -7.47
N ALA A 38 -14.09 -3.59 -8.76
CA ALA A 38 -13.20 -4.36 -9.63
C ALA A 38 -11.71 -4.22 -9.22
N ILE A 39 -11.31 -3.01 -8.78
CA ILE A 39 -9.97 -2.80 -8.22
C ILE A 39 -9.76 -3.67 -6.97
N GLN A 40 -10.71 -3.69 -6.06
CA GLN A 40 -10.67 -4.51 -4.85
C GLN A 40 -10.61 -6.01 -5.18
N GLU A 41 -11.40 -6.47 -6.15
CA GLU A 41 -11.42 -7.87 -6.61
C GLU A 41 -10.06 -8.30 -7.16
N TYR A 42 -9.41 -7.45 -7.96
CA TYR A 42 -8.07 -7.72 -8.49
C TYR A 42 -6.99 -7.73 -7.40
N LEU A 43 -7.01 -6.77 -6.49
CA LEU A 43 -5.94 -6.58 -5.51
C LEU A 43 -6.05 -7.52 -4.31
N ARG A 44 -7.25 -8.03 -4.00
CA ARG A 44 -7.48 -8.87 -2.84
C ARG A 44 -6.63 -10.14 -2.85
N PRO A 45 -6.56 -10.93 -3.95
CA PRO A 45 -5.68 -12.10 -4.03
C PRO A 45 -4.21 -11.77 -3.77
N LEU A 46 -3.72 -10.62 -4.22
CA LEU A 46 -2.33 -10.20 -4.00
C LEU A 46 -2.05 -9.94 -2.50
N THR A 47 -2.95 -9.24 -1.82
CA THR A 47 -2.78 -9.01 -0.37
C THR A 47 -3.03 -10.26 0.46
N ASP A 48 -3.84 -11.21 -0.02
CA ASP A 48 -4.01 -12.51 0.61
C ASP A 48 -2.74 -13.35 0.49
N ALA A 49 -2.08 -13.37 -0.68
CA ALA A 49 -0.78 -13.99 -0.87
C ALA A 49 0.31 -13.37 0.03
N VAL A 50 0.29 -12.04 0.22
CA VAL A 50 1.18 -11.39 1.20
C VAL A 50 0.89 -11.88 2.62
N ALA A 51 -0.38 -12.07 3.01
CA ALA A 51 -0.72 -12.57 4.34
C ALA A 51 -0.27 -14.02 4.57
N GLU A 52 -0.41 -14.86 3.56
CA GLU A 52 0.04 -16.26 3.58
C GLU A 52 1.56 -16.33 3.70
N GLY A 53 2.31 -15.68 2.82
CA GLY A 53 3.77 -15.64 2.85
C GLY A 53 4.34 -15.01 4.12
N ALA A 54 3.66 -14.04 4.71
CA ALA A 54 4.01 -13.49 6.02
C ALA A 54 3.81 -14.52 7.13
N THR A 55 2.69 -15.26 7.11
CA THR A 55 2.37 -16.28 8.11
C THR A 55 3.38 -17.43 8.08
N GLU A 56 3.78 -17.89 6.90
CA GLU A 56 4.81 -18.92 6.71
C GLU A 56 6.15 -18.54 7.35
N ARG A 57 6.44 -17.25 7.45
CA ARG A 57 7.65 -16.68 8.07
C ARG A 57 7.47 -16.29 9.54
N GLY A 58 6.33 -16.64 10.14
CA GLY A 58 6.00 -16.29 11.51
C GLY A 58 5.67 -14.80 11.73
N TRP A 59 5.44 -14.03 10.65
CA TRP A 59 5.00 -12.64 10.76
C TRP A 59 3.50 -12.56 10.99
N ARG A 60 3.06 -11.50 11.63
CA ARG A 60 1.65 -11.26 11.94
C ARG A 60 1.03 -10.26 10.97
N THR A 61 -0.15 -10.57 10.47
CA THR A 61 -0.98 -9.68 9.65
C THR A 61 -2.35 -9.50 10.31
N PRO A 62 -3.12 -8.46 9.95
CA PRO A 62 -4.50 -8.34 10.39
C PRO A 62 -5.34 -9.54 9.93
N ALA A 63 -6.36 -9.91 10.71
CA ALA A 63 -7.32 -10.95 10.34
C ALA A 63 -8.04 -10.59 9.02
N ASN A 64 -8.53 -11.61 8.31
CA ASN A 64 -9.09 -11.46 6.96
C ASN A 64 -10.27 -10.47 6.90
N ASP A 65 -11.14 -10.47 7.91
CA ASP A 65 -12.30 -9.57 8.07
C ASP A 65 -11.91 -8.10 8.35
N ARG A 66 -10.63 -7.85 8.69
CA ARG A 66 -10.06 -6.52 8.99
C ARG A 66 -9.08 -6.02 7.93
N ARG A 67 -8.95 -6.74 6.81
CA ARG A 67 -8.06 -6.37 5.72
C ARG A 67 -8.82 -5.73 4.57
N VAL A 68 -8.18 -4.76 3.93
CA VAL A 68 -8.60 -4.21 2.64
C VAL A 68 -7.74 -4.81 1.52
N GLY A 69 -8.20 -4.74 0.26
CA GLY A 69 -7.47 -5.35 -0.86
C GLY A 69 -6.27 -4.55 -1.34
N HIS A 70 -6.17 -3.26 -1.03
CA HIS A 70 -5.18 -2.37 -1.63
C HIS A 70 -3.93 -2.13 -0.76
N TYR A 71 -3.89 -2.60 0.47
CA TYR A 71 -2.66 -2.66 1.28
C TYR A 71 -2.80 -3.66 2.43
N ILE A 72 -1.65 -4.10 2.94
CA ILE A 72 -1.56 -4.94 4.12
C ILE A 72 -0.32 -4.55 4.93
N GLY A 73 -0.45 -4.54 6.26
CA GLY A 73 0.68 -4.42 7.18
C GLY A 73 1.13 -5.80 7.65
N MET A 74 2.43 -6.09 7.58
CA MET A 74 3.01 -7.31 8.14
C MET A 74 4.05 -6.95 9.20
N ARG A 75 3.96 -7.59 10.37
CA ARG A 75 4.79 -7.32 11.54
C ARG A 75 5.62 -8.55 11.88
N PRO A 76 6.96 -8.41 12.01
CA PRO A 76 7.82 -9.52 12.41
C PRO A 76 7.51 -10.01 13.84
N PRO A 77 7.94 -11.22 14.21
CA PRO A 77 7.80 -11.73 15.57
C PRO A 77 8.62 -10.92 16.60
N GLY A 78 9.69 -10.27 16.16
CA GLY A 78 10.54 -9.39 16.95
C GLY A 78 10.49 -7.95 16.50
N GLU A 79 11.55 -7.21 16.74
CA GLU A 79 11.72 -5.83 16.29
C GLU A 79 12.12 -5.80 14.80
N LEU A 80 11.50 -4.94 14.03
CA LEU A 80 11.87 -4.72 12.62
C LEU A 80 13.17 -3.90 12.58
N LEU A 81 14.19 -4.41 11.93
CA LEU A 81 15.44 -3.68 11.71
C LEU A 81 15.18 -2.43 10.86
N ASN A 82 15.80 -1.32 11.24
CA ASN A 82 15.53 -0.02 10.61
C ASN A 82 15.97 0.07 9.14
N ASP A 83 16.88 -0.77 8.69
CA ASP A 83 17.45 -0.77 7.35
C ASP A 83 16.75 -1.70 6.35
N VAL A 84 15.86 -2.59 6.82
CA VAL A 84 15.21 -3.61 5.95
C VAL A 84 14.55 -2.99 4.73
N VAL A 85 13.75 -1.93 4.91
CA VAL A 85 13.06 -1.27 3.79
C VAL A 85 14.04 -0.58 2.84
N VAL A 86 15.11 0.02 3.40
CA VAL A 86 16.16 0.67 2.60
C VAL A 86 16.92 -0.38 1.78
N ARG A 87 17.28 -1.52 2.38
CA ARG A 87 17.96 -2.62 1.69
C ARG A 87 17.08 -3.27 0.62
N LEU A 88 15.80 -3.51 0.90
CA LEU A 88 14.84 -4.01 -0.08
C LEU A 88 14.82 -3.12 -1.34
N GLN A 89 14.79 -1.80 -1.15
CA GLN A 89 14.80 -0.86 -2.26
C GLN A 89 16.15 -0.83 -2.99
N ALA A 90 17.26 -0.71 -2.25
CA ALA A 90 18.58 -0.49 -2.84
C ALA A 90 19.16 -1.75 -3.53
N GLU A 91 18.94 -2.93 -2.93
CA GLU A 91 19.54 -4.19 -3.40
C GLU A 91 18.63 -4.95 -4.38
N TYR A 92 17.29 -4.78 -4.25
CA TYR A 92 16.32 -5.60 -5.00
C TYR A 92 15.27 -4.79 -5.76
N GLY A 93 15.27 -3.45 -5.67
CA GLY A 93 14.27 -2.60 -6.33
C GLY A 93 12.85 -2.76 -5.78
N VAL A 94 12.70 -3.31 -4.58
CA VAL A 94 11.40 -3.53 -3.94
C VAL A 94 11.01 -2.31 -3.10
N HIS A 95 9.93 -1.65 -3.49
CA HIS A 95 9.43 -0.43 -2.86
C HIS A 95 8.28 -0.73 -1.90
N VAL A 96 8.56 -0.72 -0.61
CA VAL A 96 7.57 -0.85 0.46
C VAL A 96 7.77 0.27 1.49
N SER A 97 6.92 0.36 2.51
CA SER A 97 7.09 1.40 3.53
C SER A 97 7.00 0.82 4.94
N GLN A 98 7.82 1.36 5.85
CA GLN A 98 7.74 1.02 7.27
C GLN A 98 6.72 1.93 7.97
N ARG A 99 5.83 1.34 8.78
CA ARG A 99 4.84 2.04 9.58
C ARG A 99 4.68 1.37 10.94
N GLY A 100 5.08 2.08 12.01
CA GLY A 100 4.87 1.61 13.39
C GLY A 100 5.41 0.21 13.67
N GLY A 101 6.63 -0.13 13.21
CA GLY A 101 7.25 -1.45 13.40
C GLY A 101 6.65 -2.56 12.51
N ALA A 102 5.95 -2.20 11.44
CA ALA A 102 5.45 -3.12 10.43
C ALA A 102 5.91 -2.68 9.03
N ILE A 103 6.07 -3.62 8.12
CA ILE A 103 6.19 -3.34 6.69
C ILE A 103 4.78 -3.23 6.11
N ARG A 104 4.49 -2.13 5.43
CA ARG A 104 3.27 -1.97 4.66
C ARG A 104 3.54 -2.28 3.20
N VAL A 105 2.87 -3.30 2.70
CA VAL A 105 2.86 -3.70 1.29
C VAL A 105 1.59 -3.18 0.66
N SER A 106 1.70 -2.49 -0.47
CA SER A 106 0.58 -1.82 -1.16
C SER A 106 0.64 -2.15 -2.65
N PRO A 107 0.18 -3.34 -3.06
CA PRO A 107 0.11 -3.68 -4.48
C PRO A 107 -0.87 -2.78 -5.22
N HIS A 108 -0.66 -2.62 -6.51
CA HIS A 108 -1.55 -1.87 -7.39
C HIS A 108 -1.86 -2.69 -8.65
N LEU A 109 -2.68 -2.16 -9.55
CA LEU A 109 -3.16 -2.85 -10.76
C LEU A 109 -2.05 -3.26 -11.75
N TYR A 110 -0.83 -2.81 -11.56
CA TYR A 110 0.34 -3.19 -12.34
C TYR A 110 1.20 -4.30 -11.69
N ASN A 111 0.83 -4.74 -10.48
CA ASN A 111 1.51 -5.84 -9.81
C ASN A 111 0.77 -7.16 -10.05
N ASP A 112 1.50 -8.25 -10.01
CA ASP A 112 0.98 -9.61 -10.14
C ASP A 112 1.53 -10.55 -9.05
N ALA A 113 1.23 -11.85 -9.16
CA ALA A 113 1.68 -12.84 -8.20
C ALA A 113 3.21 -12.99 -8.18
N ALA A 114 3.88 -12.83 -9.33
CA ALA A 114 5.34 -12.94 -9.41
C ALA A 114 6.04 -11.80 -8.63
N ASP A 115 5.44 -10.60 -8.60
CA ASP A 115 5.93 -9.50 -7.79
C ASP A 115 5.88 -9.83 -6.29
N ILE A 116 4.81 -10.52 -5.84
CA ILE A 116 4.68 -10.94 -4.43
C ILE A 116 5.72 -12.01 -4.08
N GLU A 117 5.95 -12.97 -4.96
CA GLU A 117 7.02 -13.97 -4.80
C GLU A 117 8.39 -13.31 -4.74
N GLY A 118 8.68 -12.39 -5.68
CA GLY A 118 9.92 -11.63 -5.72
C GLY A 118 10.15 -10.79 -4.46
N PHE A 119 9.09 -10.17 -3.94
CA PHE A 119 9.14 -9.45 -2.66
C PHE A 119 9.59 -10.36 -1.51
N PHE A 120 9.02 -11.55 -1.36
CA PHE A 120 9.40 -12.47 -0.28
C PHE A 120 10.80 -13.05 -0.47
N GLN A 121 11.21 -13.35 -1.71
CA GLN A 121 12.59 -13.78 -1.98
C GLN A 121 13.62 -12.69 -1.61
N ALA A 122 13.31 -11.43 -1.89
CA ALA A 122 14.15 -10.29 -1.49
C ALA A 122 14.16 -10.11 0.04
N LEU A 123 12.99 -10.21 0.68
CA LEU A 123 12.85 -10.09 2.13
C LEU A 123 13.68 -11.15 2.86
N ASP A 124 13.61 -12.41 2.43
CA ASP A 124 14.38 -13.52 3.02
C ASP A 124 15.89 -13.27 2.93
N LYS A 125 16.37 -12.74 1.80
CA LYS A 125 17.79 -12.40 1.61
C LYS A 125 18.24 -11.20 2.45
N VAL A 126 17.37 -10.22 2.66
CA VAL A 126 17.68 -9.03 3.49
C VAL A 126 17.73 -9.40 4.97
N LEU A 127 16.95 -10.41 5.39
CA LEU A 127 16.87 -10.87 6.79
C LEU A 127 17.91 -11.95 7.16
N ALA A 128 18.53 -12.60 6.17
CA ALA A 128 19.59 -13.59 6.36
C ALA A 128 20.90 -12.95 6.85
#